data_6388549e433067a48e59d6c1f7835641
#
_entry.id   6388549e433067a48e59d6c1f7835641
#
_cell.length_a   1.000
_cell.length_b   1.000
_cell.length_c   1.000
_cell.angle_alpha   90.00
_cell.angle_beta   90.00
_cell.angle_gamma   90.00
#
_symmetry.space_group_name_H-M   'P 1'
#
loop_
_entity.id
_entity.type
_entity.pdbx_description
1 polymer ?
#
loop_
_entity_poly.entity_id
_entity_poly.type
_entity_poly.pdbx_seq_one_letter_code
_entity_poly.pdbx_strand_id
1 'polypeptide(L)'
;MTVASQIKGAVHTAVRHDSAGNHVSGRSVFIDDMPELAGTLHAVLVKSPHAHAMIKSIHTTSATSLGGVHAVLTAADIPGTNDVAPIFENEPVLAVDEVQYVGHPVAVVMAETMDIARQAAEQVAVDYEPLAAI
;
A
#
# COMPACT_ATOMS: atom_id res chain seq x y z
N MET A 1 47.54 -6.14 -25.51
CA MET A 1 47.12 -4.73 -25.63
C MET A 1 45.64 -4.66 -25.34
N THR A 2 45.28 -4.19 -24.15
CA THR A 2 43.89 -4.07 -23.74
C THR A 2 43.34 -2.76 -24.30
N VAL A 3 42.41 -2.85 -25.24
CA VAL A 3 41.71 -1.66 -25.75
C VAL A 3 40.82 -1.18 -24.64
N ALA A 4 41.21 -0.07 -23.95
CA ALA A 4 40.37 0.61 -23.05
C ALA A 4 39.15 1.13 -23.84
N SER A 5 37.94 0.58 -23.59
CA SER A 5 36.71 1.12 -24.14
C SER A 5 36.53 2.51 -23.60
N GLN A 6 36.67 3.53 -24.45
CA GLN A 6 36.33 4.91 -24.07
C GLN A 6 34.83 4.96 -23.81
N ILE A 7 34.45 5.10 -22.53
CA ILE A 7 33.07 5.42 -22.15
C ILE A 7 32.80 6.85 -22.64
N LYS A 8 32.11 6.97 -23.77
CA LYS A 8 31.60 8.27 -24.22
C LYS A 8 30.45 8.69 -23.32
N GLY A 9 30.75 9.59 -22.38
CA GLY A 9 29.71 10.18 -21.54
C GLY A 9 28.75 11.05 -22.37
N ALA A 10 27.49 11.07 -21.94
CA ALA A 10 26.42 11.90 -22.52
C ALA A 10 26.27 13.26 -21.82
N VAL A 11 27.23 13.68 -20.99
CA VAL A 11 27.19 14.94 -20.26
C VAL A 11 27.16 16.10 -21.26
N HIS A 12 26.19 17.00 -21.09
CA HIS A 12 25.91 18.15 -21.97
C HIS A 12 25.48 17.81 -23.41
N THR A 13 25.14 16.55 -23.70
CA THR A 13 24.52 16.17 -24.98
C THR A 13 23.03 15.92 -24.81
N ALA A 14 22.23 16.43 -25.77
CA ALA A 14 20.80 16.12 -25.82
C ALA A 14 20.62 14.66 -26.27
N VAL A 15 20.50 13.76 -25.29
CA VAL A 15 20.22 12.34 -25.55
C VAL A 15 18.73 12.11 -25.52
N ARG A 16 18.20 11.51 -26.57
CA ARG A 16 16.79 11.16 -26.64
C ARG A 16 16.49 10.08 -25.60
N HIS A 17 15.41 10.27 -24.82
CA HIS A 17 14.89 9.26 -23.91
C HIS A 17 14.46 8.02 -24.72
N ASP A 18 14.89 6.82 -24.29
CA ASP A 18 14.66 5.54 -24.99
C ASP A 18 13.19 5.24 -25.21
N SER A 19 12.34 5.56 -24.23
CA SER A 19 10.89 5.35 -24.30
C SER A 19 10.11 6.53 -24.90
N ALA A 20 10.79 7.62 -25.32
CA ALA A 20 10.12 8.83 -25.81
C ALA A 20 9.14 8.56 -26.97
N GLY A 21 9.53 7.66 -27.90
CA GLY A 21 8.69 7.26 -29.03
C GLY A 21 7.41 6.55 -28.60
N ASN A 22 7.47 5.75 -27.54
CA ASN A 22 6.31 5.03 -27.01
C ASN A 22 5.35 6.00 -26.30
N HIS A 23 5.88 6.95 -25.50
CA HIS A 23 5.07 7.94 -24.81
C HIS A 23 4.24 8.82 -25.78
N VAL A 24 4.89 9.36 -26.81
CA VAL A 24 4.20 10.25 -27.76
C VAL A 24 3.30 9.52 -28.75
N SER A 25 3.48 8.21 -28.93
CA SER A 25 2.66 7.38 -29.83
C SER A 25 1.53 6.64 -29.12
N GLY A 26 1.43 6.75 -27.78
CA GLY A 26 0.45 6.00 -26.98
C GLY A 26 0.76 4.50 -26.89
N ARG A 27 1.98 4.07 -27.21
CA ARG A 27 2.41 2.65 -27.10
C ARG A 27 3.10 2.30 -25.79
N SER A 28 3.30 3.27 -24.93
CA SER A 28 3.80 2.97 -23.58
C SER A 28 2.80 2.10 -22.84
N VAL A 29 3.29 1.02 -22.26
CA VAL A 29 2.51 0.13 -21.39
C VAL A 29 2.88 0.45 -19.96
N PHE A 30 1.92 0.85 -19.16
CA PHE A 30 2.06 1.08 -17.73
C PHE A 30 1.50 -0.11 -16.95
N ILE A 31 1.71 -0.14 -15.63
CA ILE A 31 1.23 -1.26 -14.79
C ILE A 31 -0.28 -1.44 -14.93
N ASP A 32 -1.03 -0.34 -14.95
CA ASP A 32 -2.50 -0.36 -15.06
C ASP A 32 -3.01 -0.84 -16.44
N ASP A 33 -2.13 -0.87 -17.47
CA ASP A 33 -2.46 -1.40 -18.80
C ASP A 33 -2.17 -2.92 -18.90
N MET A 34 -1.52 -3.50 -17.88
CA MET A 34 -1.19 -4.92 -17.87
C MET A 34 -2.41 -5.76 -17.49
N PRO A 35 -2.68 -6.86 -18.22
CA PRO A 35 -3.74 -7.78 -17.83
C PRO A 35 -3.47 -8.36 -16.44
N GLU A 36 -4.46 -8.27 -15.56
CA GLU A 36 -4.39 -8.91 -14.25
C GLU A 36 -4.36 -10.44 -14.39
N LEU A 37 -3.60 -11.10 -13.53
CA LEU A 37 -3.58 -12.55 -13.46
C LEU A 37 -4.91 -13.06 -12.89
N ALA A 38 -5.35 -14.23 -13.37
CA ALA A 38 -6.54 -14.86 -12.80
C ALA A 38 -6.36 -15.12 -11.29
N GLY A 39 -7.32 -14.68 -10.49
CA GLY A 39 -7.28 -14.80 -9.04
C GLY A 39 -6.49 -13.70 -8.32
N THR A 40 -6.09 -12.63 -9.01
CA THR A 40 -5.54 -11.42 -8.36
C THR A 40 -6.58 -10.85 -7.39
N LEU A 41 -6.13 -10.51 -6.19
CA LEU A 41 -6.96 -9.83 -5.19
C LEU A 41 -6.56 -8.36 -5.11
N HIS A 42 -7.56 -7.51 -4.92
CA HIS A 42 -7.39 -6.09 -4.68
C HIS A 42 -7.31 -5.83 -3.18
N ALA A 43 -6.33 -5.02 -2.77
CA ALA A 43 -6.10 -4.67 -1.37
C ALA A 43 -6.42 -3.20 -1.12
N VAL A 44 -7.20 -2.93 -0.07
CA VAL A 44 -7.53 -1.57 0.39
C VAL A 44 -7.18 -1.44 1.87
N LEU A 45 -6.47 -0.36 2.21
CA LEU A 45 -6.10 -0.03 3.58
C LEU A 45 -7.26 0.64 4.32
N VAL A 46 -7.56 0.14 5.52
CA VAL A 46 -8.37 0.85 6.51
C VAL A 46 -7.44 1.78 7.28
N LYS A 47 -7.74 3.07 7.25
CA LYS A 47 -6.86 4.13 7.76
C LYS A 47 -7.49 4.87 8.92
N SER A 48 -6.68 5.27 9.89
CA SER A 48 -7.13 6.10 11.01
C SER A 48 -7.60 7.49 10.56
N PRO A 49 -8.75 7.98 11.05
CA PRO A 49 -9.15 9.37 10.91
C PRO A 49 -8.52 10.28 11.98
N HIS A 50 -7.86 9.70 13.00
CA HIS A 50 -7.30 10.44 14.12
C HIS A 50 -5.80 10.69 13.92
N ALA A 51 -5.37 11.86 14.37
CA ALA A 51 -3.94 12.21 14.40
C ALA A 51 -3.19 11.45 15.49
N HIS A 52 -3.86 11.20 16.64
CA HIS A 52 -3.32 10.44 17.77
C HIS A 52 -4.47 9.81 18.55
N ALA A 53 -4.47 8.48 18.67
CA ALA A 53 -5.50 7.75 19.41
C ALA A 53 -5.04 6.33 19.77
N MET A 54 -5.54 5.83 20.92
CA MET A 54 -5.45 4.39 21.22
C MET A 54 -6.49 3.62 20.43
N ILE A 55 -6.13 2.44 19.93
CA ILE A 55 -7.05 1.47 19.34
C ILE A 55 -7.59 0.60 20.47
N LYS A 56 -8.90 0.65 20.73
CA LYS A 56 -9.55 -0.19 21.74
C LYS A 56 -9.99 -1.54 21.17
N SER A 57 -10.55 -1.52 19.97
CA SER A 57 -10.99 -2.72 19.26
C SER A 57 -11.09 -2.49 17.76
N ILE A 58 -10.95 -3.58 16.99
CA ILE A 58 -11.15 -3.60 15.55
C ILE A 58 -12.20 -4.67 15.25
N HIS A 59 -13.32 -4.25 14.65
CA HIS A 59 -14.43 -5.12 14.31
C HIS A 59 -14.46 -5.39 12.82
N THR A 60 -14.10 -6.60 12.42
CA THR A 60 -13.94 -7.01 11.01
C THR A 60 -15.10 -7.85 10.49
N THR A 61 -16.02 -8.31 11.35
CA THR A 61 -17.06 -9.29 11.02
C THR A 61 -17.96 -8.84 9.87
N SER A 62 -18.40 -7.58 9.87
CA SER A 62 -19.26 -7.05 8.80
C SER A 62 -18.53 -7.05 7.45
N ALA A 63 -17.29 -6.61 7.44
CA ALA A 63 -16.45 -6.59 6.25
C ALA A 63 -16.18 -8.00 5.72
N THR A 64 -15.84 -8.92 6.60
CA THR A 64 -15.53 -10.33 6.24
C THR A 64 -16.75 -11.07 5.70
N SER A 65 -17.97 -10.67 6.10
CA SER A 65 -19.21 -11.29 5.64
C SER A 65 -19.66 -10.80 4.26
N LEU A 66 -19.03 -9.78 3.71
CA LEU A 66 -19.36 -9.27 2.38
C LEU A 66 -18.90 -10.24 1.29
N GLY A 67 -19.79 -10.58 0.37
CA GLY A 67 -19.45 -11.49 -0.74
C GLY A 67 -18.32 -10.96 -1.61
N GLY A 68 -17.34 -11.82 -1.93
CA GLY A 68 -16.13 -11.45 -2.68
C GLY A 68 -14.98 -10.91 -1.83
N VAL A 69 -15.14 -10.78 -0.51
CA VAL A 69 -14.06 -10.51 0.42
C VAL A 69 -13.36 -11.82 0.80
N HIS A 70 -12.05 -11.86 0.64
CA HIS A 70 -11.22 -13.02 0.97
C HIS A 70 -10.62 -12.94 2.37
N ALA A 71 -10.17 -11.77 2.77
CA ALA A 71 -9.60 -11.55 4.09
C ALA A 71 -9.67 -10.09 4.54
N VAL A 72 -9.70 -9.89 5.84
CA VAL A 72 -9.41 -8.64 6.51
C VAL A 72 -8.29 -8.91 7.50
N LEU A 73 -7.13 -8.32 7.26
CA LEU A 73 -5.92 -8.55 8.04
C LEU A 73 -5.63 -7.36 8.93
N THR A 74 -5.20 -7.63 10.15
CA THR A 74 -4.75 -6.66 11.15
C THR A 74 -3.27 -6.89 11.49
N ALA A 75 -2.71 -6.09 12.38
CA ALA A 75 -1.34 -6.28 12.84
C ALA A 75 -1.08 -7.68 13.43
N ALA A 76 -2.11 -8.30 14.03
CA ALA A 76 -2.03 -9.64 14.62
C ALA A 76 -1.83 -10.76 13.56
N ASP A 77 -2.18 -10.51 12.31
CA ASP A 77 -2.12 -11.47 11.22
C ASP A 77 -0.77 -11.44 10.49
N ILE A 78 0.14 -10.52 10.84
CA ILE A 78 1.46 -10.41 10.22
C ILE A 78 2.36 -11.53 10.74
N PRO A 79 2.84 -12.45 9.87
CA PRO A 79 3.60 -13.62 10.30
C PRO A 79 5.05 -13.31 10.71
N GLY A 80 5.54 -12.10 10.42
CA GLY A 80 6.91 -11.64 10.69
C GLY A 80 6.94 -10.46 11.64
N THR A 81 7.98 -9.66 11.53
CA THR A 81 8.08 -8.40 12.26
C THR A 81 7.18 -7.35 11.62
N ASN A 82 6.29 -6.76 12.42
CA ASN A 82 5.43 -5.66 11.99
C ASN A 82 6.20 -4.33 12.02
N ASP A 83 7.25 -4.23 11.22
CA ASP A 83 8.13 -3.06 11.15
C ASP A 83 8.75 -2.96 9.76
N VAL A 84 8.71 -1.79 9.16
CA VAL A 84 9.30 -1.48 7.85
C VAL A 84 10.42 -0.45 7.91
N ALA A 85 10.78 -0.02 9.11
CA ALA A 85 11.81 1.00 9.29
C ALA A 85 13.16 0.53 8.73
N PRO A 86 13.79 1.34 7.86
CA PRO A 86 15.07 0.96 7.24
C PRO A 86 16.29 1.19 8.14
N ILE A 87 16.16 2.00 9.20
CA ILE A 87 17.30 2.43 10.04
C ILE A 87 17.01 2.26 11.53
N PHE A 88 15.85 2.72 12.00
CA PHE A 88 15.43 2.61 13.39
C PHE A 88 14.12 1.83 13.45
N GLU A 89 14.04 0.86 14.33
CA GLU A 89 12.82 0.13 14.63
C GLU A 89 11.73 1.07 15.16
N ASN A 90 10.48 0.75 14.91
CA ASN A 90 9.26 1.45 15.35
C ASN A 90 8.49 2.19 14.25
N GLU A 91 8.47 1.60 13.04
CA GLU A 91 7.56 2.02 11.96
C GLU A 91 6.66 0.83 11.58
N PRO A 92 5.56 0.59 12.33
CA PRO A 92 4.70 -0.56 12.10
C PRO A 92 4.01 -0.49 10.74
N VAL A 93 3.95 -1.64 10.05
CA VAL A 93 3.19 -1.80 8.78
C VAL A 93 1.71 -1.53 9.01
N LEU A 94 1.16 -2.10 10.11
CA LEU A 94 -0.19 -1.87 10.59
C LEU A 94 -0.13 -1.47 12.07
N ALA A 95 -0.90 -0.46 12.45
CA ALA A 95 -0.99 -0.02 13.83
C ALA A 95 -1.45 -1.15 14.76
N VAL A 96 -0.81 -1.30 15.93
CA VAL A 96 -1.13 -2.31 16.95
C VAL A 96 -2.08 -1.74 17.97
N ASP A 97 -1.56 -0.91 18.87
CA ASP A 97 -2.30 -0.35 20.00
C ASP A 97 -2.64 1.13 19.83
N GLU A 98 -1.92 1.82 18.96
CA GLU A 98 -1.94 3.27 18.85
C GLU A 98 -1.80 3.73 17.39
N VAL A 99 -2.54 4.76 17.02
CA VAL A 99 -2.35 5.48 15.76
C VAL A 99 -1.73 6.84 16.04
N GLN A 100 -0.71 7.21 15.25
CA GLN A 100 0.16 8.37 15.50
C GLN A 100 0.01 9.46 14.44
N TYR A 101 -0.78 9.23 13.38
CA TYR A 101 -1.07 10.22 12.35
C TYR A 101 -2.36 9.89 11.61
N VAL A 102 -2.99 10.91 11.03
CA VAL A 102 -4.14 10.72 10.14
C VAL A 102 -3.72 9.91 8.92
N GLY A 103 -4.43 8.81 8.67
CA GLY A 103 -4.09 7.90 7.59
C GLY A 103 -3.20 6.73 8.01
N HIS A 104 -2.82 6.60 9.29
CA HIS A 104 -2.08 5.43 9.79
C HIS A 104 -2.85 4.14 9.47
N PRO A 105 -2.26 3.17 8.74
CA PRO A 105 -2.93 1.93 8.39
C PRO A 105 -3.23 1.09 9.65
N VAL A 106 -4.47 0.60 9.76
CA VAL A 106 -4.94 -0.23 10.90
C VAL A 106 -5.27 -1.65 10.46
N ALA A 107 -5.82 -1.79 9.24
CA ALA A 107 -6.15 -3.09 8.66
C ALA A 107 -6.02 -3.05 7.14
N VAL A 108 -5.98 -4.23 6.52
CA VAL A 108 -6.00 -4.43 5.06
C VAL A 108 -7.18 -5.32 4.71
N VAL A 109 -8.01 -4.87 3.79
CA VAL A 109 -9.08 -5.69 3.20
C VAL A 109 -8.62 -6.21 1.85
N MET A 110 -8.76 -7.51 1.62
CA MET A 110 -8.48 -8.16 0.34
C MET A 110 -9.77 -8.74 -0.25
N ALA A 111 -10.08 -8.37 -1.49
CA ALA A 111 -11.29 -8.78 -2.18
C ALA A 111 -11.05 -9.03 -3.68
N GLU A 112 -12.03 -9.66 -4.34
CA GLU A 112 -11.99 -10.00 -5.77
C GLU A 112 -11.96 -8.78 -6.69
N THR A 113 -12.51 -7.64 -6.24
CA THR A 113 -12.49 -6.40 -6.99
C THR A 113 -12.15 -5.22 -6.09
N MET A 114 -11.65 -4.15 -6.69
CA MET A 114 -11.34 -2.90 -5.98
C MET A 114 -12.58 -2.29 -5.31
N ASP A 115 -13.75 -2.36 -5.96
CA ASP A 115 -14.99 -1.80 -5.43
C ASP A 115 -15.49 -2.58 -4.22
N ILE A 116 -15.42 -3.92 -4.26
CA ILE A 116 -15.74 -4.76 -3.10
C ILE A 116 -14.76 -4.48 -1.94
N ALA A 117 -13.46 -4.37 -2.25
CA ALA A 117 -12.45 -4.07 -1.23
C ALA A 117 -12.69 -2.71 -0.55
N ARG A 118 -13.07 -1.67 -1.32
CA ARG A 118 -13.43 -0.35 -0.77
C ARG A 118 -14.70 -0.40 0.08
N GLN A 119 -15.76 -1.02 -0.42
CA GLN A 119 -17.00 -1.19 0.32
C GLN A 119 -16.81 -1.95 1.62
N ALA A 120 -16.00 -3.01 1.59
CA ALA A 120 -15.67 -3.78 2.79
C ALA A 120 -14.79 -2.97 3.77
N ALA A 121 -13.85 -2.18 3.27
CA ALA A 121 -13.02 -1.32 4.12
C ALA A 121 -13.85 -0.30 4.91
N GLU A 122 -14.94 0.22 4.33
CA GLU A 122 -15.90 1.11 5.02
C GLU A 122 -16.71 0.40 6.11
N GLN A 123 -16.79 -0.93 6.07
CA GLN A 123 -17.49 -1.74 7.07
C GLN A 123 -16.60 -2.23 8.22
N VAL A 124 -15.30 -1.98 8.16
CA VAL A 124 -14.41 -2.22 9.30
C VAL A 124 -14.60 -1.09 10.31
N ALA A 125 -15.18 -1.42 11.47
CA ALA A 125 -15.33 -0.46 12.54
C ALA A 125 -14.15 -0.55 13.51
N VAL A 126 -13.59 0.61 13.88
CA VAL A 126 -12.50 0.70 14.84
C VAL A 126 -12.89 1.64 15.95
N ASP A 127 -12.82 1.16 17.18
CA ASP A 127 -13.07 1.97 18.38
C ASP A 127 -11.77 2.66 18.81
N TYR A 128 -11.80 3.98 18.78
CA TYR A 128 -10.67 4.80 19.16
C TYR A 128 -10.92 5.55 20.47
N GLU A 129 -9.87 5.70 21.26
CA GLU A 129 -9.80 6.67 22.35
C GLU A 129 -8.83 7.79 21.93
N PRO A 130 -9.36 8.98 21.53
CA PRO A 130 -8.51 10.06 21.09
C PRO A 130 -7.54 10.54 22.19
N LEU A 131 -6.31 10.78 21.81
CA LEU A 131 -5.23 11.33 22.64
C LEU A 131 -4.91 12.75 22.18
N ALA A 132 -4.20 13.50 23.03
CA ALA A 132 -3.69 14.79 22.64
C ALA A 132 -2.72 14.63 21.46
N ALA A 133 -2.96 15.36 20.38
CA ALA A 133 -2.02 15.44 19.26
C ALA A 133 -0.75 16.17 19.71
N ILE A 134 0.40 15.68 19.24
CA ILE A 134 1.71 16.26 19.51
C ILE A 134 1.98 17.37 18.52
#